data_d187d858ca60bd01eeba5c658f3fd542
#
_entry.id   d187d858ca60bd01eeba5c658f3fd542
#
_cell.length_a   1.000
_cell.length_b   1.000
_cell.length_c   1.000
_cell.angle_alpha   90.00
_cell.angle_beta   90.00
_cell.angle_gamma   90.00
#
_symmetry.space_group_name_H-M   'P 1'
#
loop_
_entity.id
_entity.type
_entity.pdbx_description
1 polymer ?
#
loop_
_entity_poly.entity_id
_entity_poly.type
_entity_poly.pdbx_seq_one_letter_code
_entity_poly.pdbx_strand_id
1 'polypeptide(L)'
;VIRSCGEADIPQMIEVINDAARKYRGTIAADRWKEPYMPEAELREEIAAGVKFWAWLDGARLVSVMGLQDRGDVALIRHAYTRTAAQGSGAGSGLMAHLKTLTGKPMLVGTWKAATWAIRFYEKRGFRLTGEQEKNRLLRRYWSIPERQIEESVVLTDQPSVLT
;
A
#
# COMPACT_ATOMS: atom_id res chain seq x y z
N VAL A 1 10.44 -9.36 -13.61
CA VAL A 1 10.84 -10.29 -12.55
C VAL A 1 10.37 -9.77 -11.21
N ILE A 2 9.78 -10.64 -10.42
CA ILE A 2 9.31 -10.33 -9.07
C ILE A 2 10.21 -11.06 -8.07
N ARG A 3 10.66 -10.35 -7.03
CA ARG A 3 11.34 -10.97 -5.89
C ARG A 3 11.09 -10.21 -4.60
N SER A 4 11.36 -10.85 -3.47
CA SER A 4 11.31 -10.17 -2.18
C SER A 4 12.46 -9.16 -2.06
N CYS A 5 12.22 -8.09 -1.32
CA CYS A 5 13.22 -7.04 -1.07
C CYS A 5 14.06 -7.37 0.16
N GLY A 6 15.34 -7.01 0.09
CA GLY A 6 16.28 -7.12 1.20
C GLY A 6 16.89 -5.77 1.55
N GLU A 7 17.84 -5.79 2.46
CA GLU A 7 18.52 -4.58 2.96
C GLU A 7 19.12 -3.72 1.85
N ALA A 8 19.73 -4.36 0.83
CA ALA A 8 20.35 -3.64 -0.29
C ALA A 8 19.34 -2.90 -1.17
N ASP A 9 18.05 -3.24 -1.07
CA ASP A 9 17.00 -2.63 -1.89
C ASP A 9 16.44 -1.34 -1.29
N ILE A 10 16.72 -1.07 -0.03
CA ILE A 10 16.13 0.08 0.68
C ILE A 10 16.30 1.41 -0.05
N PRO A 11 17.50 1.76 -0.57
CA PRO A 11 17.63 3.02 -1.30
C PRO A 11 16.67 3.14 -2.49
N GLN A 12 16.54 2.10 -3.31
CA GLN A 12 15.62 2.12 -4.45
C GLN A 12 14.15 2.07 -4.02
N MET A 13 13.83 1.36 -2.94
CA MET A 13 12.47 1.36 -2.38
C MET A 13 12.04 2.77 -1.98
N ILE A 14 12.92 3.51 -1.32
CA ILE A 14 12.68 4.91 -0.92
C ILE A 14 12.44 5.78 -2.18
N GLU A 15 13.25 5.61 -3.22
CA GLU A 15 13.05 6.34 -4.48
C GLU A 15 11.69 6.06 -5.09
N VAL A 16 11.31 4.80 -5.19
CA VAL A 16 10.03 4.39 -5.80
C VAL A 16 8.85 4.97 -5.01
N ILE A 17 8.89 4.82 -3.70
CA ILE A 17 7.78 5.29 -2.84
C ILE A 17 7.64 6.81 -2.93
N ASN A 18 8.74 7.54 -2.80
CA ASN A 18 8.69 9.01 -2.81
C ASN A 18 8.36 9.58 -4.19
N ASP A 19 8.83 8.93 -5.25
CA ASP A 19 8.47 9.33 -6.62
C ASP A 19 6.94 9.17 -6.83
N ALA A 20 6.41 8.01 -6.54
CA ALA A 20 4.98 7.73 -6.75
C ALA A 20 4.08 8.56 -5.82
N ALA A 21 4.52 8.81 -4.60
CA ALA A 21 3.74 9.56 -3.62
C ALA A 21 3.57 11.04 -3.98
N ARG A 22 4.32 11.57 -4.93
CA ARG A 22 4.15 12.96 -5.41
C ARG A 22 2.73 13.27 -5.86
N LYS A 23 1.99 12.28 -6.32
CA LYS A 23 0.58 12.45 -6.68
C LYS A 23 -0.28 12.91 -5.51
N TYR A 24 0.11 12.62 -4.29
CA TYR A 24 -0.63 13.06 -3.10
C TYR A 24 -0.50 14.55 -2.85
N ARG A 25 0.61 15.15 -3.30
CA ARG A 25 0.84 16.59 -3.11
C ARG A 25 -0.27 17.38 -3.80
N GLY A 26 -0.96 18.20 -3.02
CA GLY A 26 -2.10 18.97 -3.51
C GLY A 26 -3.42 18.17 -3.60
N THR A 27 -3.38 16.85 -3.40
CA THR A 27 -4.57 15.99 -3.39
C THR A 27 -5.05 15.74 -1.96
N ILE A 28 -4.11 15.46 -1.05
CA ILE A 28 -4.43 15.30 0.37
C ILE A 28 -4.24 16.64 1.09
N ALA A 29 -4.78 16.76 2.31
CA ALA A 29 -4.63 17.98 3.10
C ALA A 29 -3.15 18.34 3.26
N ALA A 30 -2.81 19.64 3.14
CA ALA A 30 -1.43 20.11 3.17
C ALA A 30 -0.66 19.70 4.42
N ASP A 31 -1.32 19.63 5.57
CA ASP A 31 -0.72 19.20 6.83
C ASP A 31 -0.49 17.69 6.91
N ARG A 32 -0.98 16.91 5.95
CA ARG A 32 -0.72 15.47 5.82
C ARG A 32 0.41 15.18 4.84
N TRP A 33 0.78 16.16 4.02
CA TRP A 33 1.92 16.03 3.12
C TRP A 33 3.21 16.36 3.87
N LYS A 34 4.21 15.52 3.74
CA LYS A 34 5.55 15.76 4.28
C LYS A 34 6.62 15.38 3.26
N GLU A 35 7.78 15.98 3.37
CA GLU A 35 8.93 15.72 2.49
C GLU A 35 10.16 15.29 3.30
N PRO A 36 10.72 14.10 3.02
CA PRO A 36 10.19 13.09 2.09
C PRO A 36 8.92 12.45 2.63
N TYR A 37 8.07 11.97 1.75
CA TYR A 37 6.83 11.29 2.16
C TYR A 37 7.15 10.05 2.99
N MET A 38 8.16 9.28 2.55
CA MET A 38 8.68 8.12 3.29
C MET A 38 10.15 8.34 3.62
N PRO A 39 10.49 8.78 4.86
CA PRO A 39 11.88 8.78 5.32
C PRO A 39 12.39 7.34 5.49
N GLU A 40 13.70 7.15 5.33
CA GLU A 40 14.30 5.82 5.48
C GLU A 40 14.02 5.21 6.86
N ALA A 41 14.10 6.00 7.93
CA ALA A 41 13.84 5.53 9.29
C ALA A 41 12.43 4.95 9.43
N GLU A 42 11.44 5.59 8.81
CA GLU A 42 10.06 5.13 8.85
C GLU A 42 9.89 3.80 8.09
N LEU A 43 10.53 3.66 6.93
CA LEU A 43 10.50 2.40 6.18
C LEU A 43 11.13 1.26 7.00
N ARG A 44 12.25 1.53 7.67
CA ARG A 44 12.91 0.52 8.52
C ARG A 44 12.04 0.12 9.71
N GLU A 45 11.34 1.08 10.31
CA GLU A 45 10.39 0.79 11.40
C GLU A 45 9.26 -0.12 10.93
N GLU A 46 8.74 0.10 9.74
CA GLU A 46 7.68 -0.75 9.19
C GLU A 46 8.16 -2.16 8.87
N ILE A 47 9.36 -2.29 8.34
CA ILE A 47 9.99 -3.59 8.11
C ILE A 47 10.18 -4.33 9.45
N ALA A 48 10.66 -3.63 10.47
CA ALA A 48 10.81 -4.20 11.81
C ALA A 48 9.47 -4.61 12.44
N ALA A 49 8.38 -3.91 12.07
CA ALA A 49 7.03 -4.23 12.53
C ALA A 49 6.38 -5.38 11.75
N GLY A 50 7.10 -5.98 10.80
CA GLY A 50 6.64 -7.18 10.10
C GLY A 50 6.14 -6.96 8.67
N VAL A 51 6.28 -5.75 8.12
CA VAL A 51 5.94 -5.54 6.72
C VAL A 51 7.03 -6.15 5.84
N LYS A 52 6.64 -7.07 4.97
CA LYS A 52 7.52 -7.67 3.97
C LYS A 52 7.22 -7.07 2.61
N PHE A 53 8.27 -6.71 1.87
CA PHE A 53 8.13 -6.06 0.58
C PHE A 53 8.57 -6.97 -0.56
N TRP A 54 7.85 -6.86 -1.66
CA TRP A 54 8.21 -7.45 -2.95
C TRP A 54 8.37 -6.35 -3.97
N ALA A 55 9.23 -6.59 -4.95
CA ALA A 55 9.51 -5.63 -6.01
C ALA A 55 9.34 -6.27 -7.38
N TRP A 56 8.89 -5.47 -8.32
CA TRP A 56 9.00 -5.76 -9.73
C TRP A 56 10.26 -5.09 -10.25
N LEU A 57 11.15 -5.87 -10.88
CA LEU A 57 12.42 -5.38 -11.40
C LEU A 57 12.43 -5.38 -12.92
N ASP A 58 13.04 -4.34 -13.47
CA ASP A 58 13.47 -4.26 -14.85
C ASP A 58 15.00 -4.29 -14.83
N GLY A 59 15.59 -5.44 -15.12
CA GLY A 59 17.01 -5.67 -14.85
C GLY A 59 17.31 -5.52 -13.36
N ALA A 60 18.24 -4.67 -13.01
CA ALA A 60 18.60 -4.38 -11.61
C ALA A 60 17.79 -3.24 -11.00
N ARG A 61 16.91 -2.61 -11.77
CA ARG A 61 16.17 -1.44 -11.33
C ARG A 61 14.82 -1.84 -10.74
N LEU A 62 14.55 -1.40 -9.53
CA LEU A 62 13.23 -1.54 -8.92
C LEU A 62 12.26 -0.56 -9.58
N VAL A 63 11.18 -1.08 -10.12
CA VAL A 63 10.16 -0.30 -10.84
C VAL A 63 8.92 -0.10 -9.96
N SER A 64 8.57 -1.11 -9.18
CA SER A 64 7.39 -1.09 -8.33
C SER A 64 7.67 -1.88 -7.05
N VAL A 65 7.05 -1.47 -5.95
CA VAL A 65 7.13 -2.17 -4.66
C VAL A 65 5.74 -2.32 -4.08
N MET A 66 5.56 -3.38 -3.28
CA MET A 66 4.31 -3.61 -2.57
C MET A 66 4.60 -4.38 -1.30
N GLY A 67 4.11 -3.88 -0.16
CA GLY A 67 4.29 -4.52 1.12
C GLY A 67 3.08 -5.34 1.53
N LEU A 68 3.33 -6.40 2.29
CA LEU A 68 2.31 -7.27 2.88
C LEU A 68 2.62 -7.46 4.35
N GLN A 69 1.64 -7.20 5.20
CA GLN A 69 1.80 -7.38 6.65
C GLN A 69 0.73 -8.33 7.17
N ASP A 70 1.16 -9.42 7.79
CA ASP A 70 0.25 -10.36 8.45
C ASP A 70 -0.22 -9.75 9.78
N ARG A 71 -1.53 -9.65 9.96
CA ARG A 71 -2.14 -9.12 11.17
C ARG A 71 -3.03 -10.16 11.86
N GLY A 72 -2.71 -11.44 11.70
CA GLY A 72 -3.43 -12.54 12.33
C GLY A 72 -4.60 -13.02 11.50
N ASP A 73 -5.74 -12.38 11.60
CA ASP A 73 -6.96 -12.75 10.88
C ASP A 73 -7.08 -12.07 9.51
N VAL A 74 -6.27 -11.07 9.23
CA VAL A 74 -6.20 -10.39 7.92
C VAL A 74 -4.74 -10.16 7.51
N ALA A 75 -4.52 -9.84 6.24
CA ALA A 75 -3.26 -9.37 5.71
C ALA A 75 -3.44 -7.97 5.14
N LEU A 76 -2.53 -7.05 5.47
CA LEU A 76 -2.61 -5.68 4.99
C LEU A 76 -1.68 -5.48 3.80
N ILE A 77 -2.18 -4.85 2.75
CA ILE A 77 -1.35 -4.28 1.69
C ILE A 77 -0.82 -2.94 2.20
N ARG A 78 0.50 -2.77 2.15
CA ARG A 78 1.15 -1.55 2.63
C ARG A 78 2.08 -1.01 1.54
N HIS A 79 2.04 0.32 1.31
CA HIS A 79 3.01 1.01 0.46
C HIS A 79 3.12 0.43 -0.95
N ALA A 80 1.98 0.32 -1.64
CA ALA A 80 1.90 -0.15 -3.02
C ALA A 80 2.18 1.02 -3.97
N TYR A 81 3.38 1.07 -4.54
CA TYR A 81 3.82 2.19 -5.37
C TYR A 81 4.55 1.71 -6.61
N THR A 82 4.32 2.41 -7.72
CA THR A 82 5.02 2.20 -8.99
C THR A 82 5.62 3.52 -9.44
N ARG A 83 6.88 3.50 -9.88
CA ARG A 83 7.54 4.71 -10.42
C ARG A 83 6.62 5.36 -11.45
N THR A 84 6.56 6.69 -11.43
CA THR A 84 5.71 7.45 -12.33
C THR A 84 5.96 7.08 -13.80
N ALA A 85 7.24 6.92 -14.17
CA ALA A 85 7.62 6.56 -15.54
C ALA A 85 7.18 5.15 -15.97
N ALA A 86 6.82 4.28 -15.02
CA ALA A 86 6.42 2.90 -15.29
C ALA A 86 4.94 2.63 -15.00
N GLN A 87 4.16 3.64 -14.67
CA GLN A 87 2.73 3.47 -14.44
C GLN A 87 2.05 3.06 -15.74
N GLY A 88 1.10 2.13 -15.63
CA GLY A 88 0.45 1.52 -16.79
C GLY A 88 1.22 0.36 -17.43
N SER A 89 2.40 0.01 -16.91
CA SER A 89 3.23 -1.10 -17.42
C SER A 89 2.75 -2.49 -16.99
N GLY A 90 1.83 -2.56 -16.02
CA GLY A 90 1.38 -3.83 -15.45
C GLY A 90 2.18 -4.29 -14.24
N ALA A 91 3.20 -3.56 -13.81
CA ALA A 91 4.04 -3.93 -12.67
C ALA A 91 3.23 -4.02 -11.37
N GLY A 92 2.40 -3.03 -11.08
CA GLY A 92 1.53 -3.04 -9.90
C GLY A 92 0.54 -4.19 -9.92
N SER A 93 -0.08 -4.47 -11.07
CA SER A 93 -0.97 -5.62 -11.25
C SER A 93 -0.26 -6.93 -11.01
N GLY A 94 0.94 -7.09 -11.54
CA GLY A 94 1.76 -8.29 -11.37
C GLY A 94 2.12 -8.52 -9.91
N LEU A 95 2.52 -7.47 -9.20
CA LEU A 95 2.80 -7.56 -7.76
C LEU A 95 1.56 -7.94 -6.96
N MET A 96 0.42 -7.34 -7.25
CA MET A 96 -0.83 -7.67 -6.56
C MET A 96 -1.19 -9.14 -6.77
N ALA A 97 -1.10 -9.63 -8.00
CA ALA A 97 -1.36 -11.03 -8.30
C ALA A 97 -0.42 -11.95 -7.52
N HIS A 98 0.86 -11.57 -7.42
CA HIS A 98 1.84 -12.33 -6.65
C HIS A 98 1.49 -12.36 -5.16
N LEU A 99 1.19 -11.20 -4.56
CA LEU A 99 0.86 -11.12 -3.14
C LEU A 99 -0.38 -11.95 -2.79
N LYS A 100 -1.35 -12.02 -3.68
CA LYS A 100 -2.54 -12.85 -3.49
C LYS A 100 -2.21 -14.34 -3.39
N THR A 101 -1.10 -14.79 -3.95
CA THR A 101 -0.66 -16.19 -3.83
C THR A 101 -0.01 -16.48 -2.48
N LEU A 102 0.39 -15.46 -1.72
CA LEU A 102 1.15 -15.60 -0.47
C LEU A 102 0.26 -15.77 0.76
N THR A 103 -1.01 -15.48 0.65
CA THR A 103 -1.93 -15.54 1.78
C THR A 103 -3.32 -16.00 1.33
N GLY A 104 -3.98 -16.78 2.18
CA GLY A 104 -5.40 -17.10 2.03
C GLY A 104 -6.30 -16.21 2.88
N LYS A 105 -5.72 -15.31 3.68
CA LYS A 105 -6.46 -14.41 4.55
C LYS A 105 -7.14 -13.31 3.75
N PRO A 106 -8.23 -12.72 4.28
CA PRO A 106 -8.77 -11.50 3.69
C PRO A 106 -7.70 -10.43 3.64
N MET A 107 -7.54 -9.80 2.48
CA MET A 107 -6.58 -8.70 2.30
C MET A 107 -7.32 -7.37 2.45
N LEU A 108 -6.71 -6.47 3.20
CA LEU A 108 -7.20 -5.11 3.38
C LEU A 108 -6.17 -4.13 2.85
N VAL A 109 -6.64 -3.03 2.28
CA VAL A 109 -5.78 -1.91 1.91
C VAL A 109 -6.46 -0.61 2.35
N GLY A 110 -5.69 0.25 3.01
CA GLY A 110 -6.12 1.60 3.37
C GLY A 110 -5.46 2.61 2.44
N THR A 111 -6.22 3.58 1.97
CA THR A 111 -5.69 4.67 1.16
C THR A 111 -6.48 5.96 1.43
N TRP A 112 -5.95 7.09 0.94
CA TRP A 112 -6.64 8.37 1.07
C TRP A 112 -7.94 8.36 0.25
N LYS A 113 -9.01 8.87 0.86
CA LYS A 113 -10.31 9.02 0.18
C LYS A 113 -10.18 9.81 -1.14
N ALA A 114 -9.31 10.81 -1.15
CA ALA A 114 -9.08 11.65 -2.33
C ALA A 114 -8.23 10.99 -3.41
N ALA A 115 -7.55 9.87 -3.11
CA ALA A 115 -6.71 9.17 -4.07
C ALA A 115 -7.55 8.25 -4.97
N THR A 116 -8.36 8.84 -5.82
CA THR A 116 -9.32 8.12 -6.68
C THR A 116 -8.64 7.13 -7.61
N TRP A 117 -7.43 7.44 -8.09
CA TRP A 117 -6.65 6.54 -8.94
C TRP A 117 -6.25 5.25 -8.20
N ALA A 118 -5.91 5.34 -6.91
CA ALA A 118 -5.57 4.19 -6.10
C ALA A 118 -6.81 3.32 -5.85
N ILE A 119 -7.93 3.94 -5.52
CA ILE A 119 -9.20 3.22 -5.32
C ILE A 119 -9.56 2.43 -6.59
N ARG A 120 -9.49 3.06 -7.76
CA ARG A 120 -9.76 2.40 -9.03
C ARG A 120 -8.81 1.24 -9.30
N PHE A 121 -7.53 1.43 -8.97
CA PHE A 121 -6.53 0.37 -9.12
C PHE A 121 -6.96 -0.89 -8.35
N TYR A 122 -7.35 -0.73 -7.10
CA TYR A 122 -7.76 -1.86 -6.26
C TYR A 122 -9.10 -2.44 -6.70
N GLU A 123 -10.06 -1.61 -7.06
CA GLU A 123 -11.36 -2.08 -7.53
C GLU A 123 -11.24 -2.96 -8.78
N LYS A 124 -10.37 -2.60 -9.70
CA LYS A 124 -10.12 -3.40 -10.91
C LYS A 124 -9.49 -4.77 -10.59
N ARG A 125 -8.96 -4.95 -9.40
CA ARG A 125 -8.30 -6.20 -8.99
C ARG A 125 -9.10 -6.98 -7.96
N GLY A 126 -10.39 -6.72 -7.91
CA GLY A 126 -11.31 -7.50 -7.09
C GLY A 126 -11.50 -7.02 -5.67
N PHE A 127 -10.98 -5.85 -5.35
CA PHE A 127 -11.23 -5.22 -4.05
C PHE A 127 -12.49 -4.39 -4.09
N ARG A 128 -13.16 -4.25 -2.94
CA ARG A 128 -14.37 -3.44 -2.78
C ARG A 128 -14.23 -2.51 -1.60
N LEU A 129 -14.76 -1.30 -1.75
CA LEU A 129 -14.85 -0.34 -0.65
C LEU A 129 -15.73 -0.91 0.46
N THR A 130 -15.28 -0.77 1.69
CA THR A 130 -16.09 -1.05 2.87
C THR A 130 -16.97 0.15 3.20
N GLY A 131 -18.05 -0.06 3.96
CA GLY A 131 -18.89 1.04 4.44
C GLY A 131 -18.16 1.89 5.47
N GLU A 132 -18.67 3.07 5.76
CA GLU A 132 -18.01 4.05 6.64
C GLU A 132 -17.75 3.50 8.05
N GLN A 133 -18.74 2.86 8.66
CA GLN A 133 -18.59 2.29 10.00
C GLN A 133 -17.55 1.17 10.01
N GLU A 134 -17.59 0.30 9.00
CA GLU A 134 -16.64 -0.80 8.86
C GLU A 134 -15.22 -0.27 8.65
N LYS A 135 -15.06 0.74 7.80
CA LYS A 135 -13.77 1.41 7.57
C LYS A 135 -13.20 1.94 8.88
N ASN A 136 -14.02 2.63 9.68
CA ASN A 136 -13.57 3.17 10.96
C ASN A 136 -13.10 2.07 11.91
N ARG A 137 -13.88 0.99 12.00
CA ARG A 137 -13.57 -0.16 12.85
C ARG A 137 -12.25 -0.81 12.43
N LEU A 138 -12.08 -1.05 11.14
CA LEU A 138 -10.89 -1.72 10.59
C LEU A 138 -9.64 -0.87 10.76
N LEU A 139 -9.71 0.43 10.50
CA LEU A 139 -8.57 1.31 10.67
C LEU A 139 -8.13 1.40 12.12
N ARG A 140 -9.06 1.47 13.06
CA ARG A 140 -8.72 1.49 14.48
C ARG A 140 -8.13 0.18 14.96
N ARG A 141 -8.56 -0.93 14.40
CA ARG A 141 -8.08 -2.26 14.80
C ARG A 141 -6.70 -2.59 14.24
N TYR A 142 -6.46 -2.28 12.97
CA TYR A 142 -5.27 -2.78 12.26
C TYR A 142 -4.24 -1.70 11.92
N TRP A 143 -4.56 -0.43 12.05
CA TRP A 143 -3.66 0.68 11.76
C TRP A 143 -3.45 1.53 13.01
N SER A 144 -2.31 2.24 13.03
CA SER A 144 -1.99 3.24 14.06
C SER A 144 -1.92 4.62 13.42
N ILE A 145 -3.09 5.21 13.17
CA ILE A 145 -3.21 6.51 12.53
C ILE A 145 -4.12 7.43 13.35
N PRO A 146 -3.94 8.78 13.27
CA PRO A 146 -4.80 9.72 13.98
C PRO A 146 -6.25 9.66 13.48
N GLU A 147 -7.20 10.02 14.33
CA GLU A 147 -8.63 10.08 13.98
C GLU A 147 -8.91 10.91 12.73
N ARG A 148 -8.21 12.02 12.57
CA ARG A 148 -8.34 12.86 11.37
C ARG A 148 -7.98 12.11 10.10
N GLN A 149 -6.94 11.28 10.14
CA GLN A 149 -6.54 10.46 9.00
C GLN A 149 -7.56 9.35 8.74
N ILE A 150 -8.18 8.80 9.78
CA ILE A 150 -9.26 7.84 9.64
C ILE A 150 -10.41 8.45 8.83
N GLU A 151 -10.79 9.68 9.15
CA GLU A 151 -11.86 10.39 8.44
C GLU A 151 -11.55 10.62 6.95
N GLU A 152 -10.27 10.83 6.63
CA GLU A 152 -9.80 11.11 5.28
C GLU A 152 -9.41 9.87 4.49
N SER A 153 -9.64 8.68 5.06
CA SER A 153 -9.22 7.40 4.48
C SER A 153 -10.40 6.52 4.10
N VAL A 154 -10.11 5.57 3.21
CA VAL A 154 -11.01 4.46 2.89
C VAL A 154 -10.27 3.15 3.11
N VAL A 155 -11.04 2.07 3.26
CA VAL A 155 -10.51 0.70 3.29
C VAL A 155 -11.21 -0.12 2.22
N LEU A 156 -10.44 -0.89 1.49
CA LEU A 156 -10.96 -1.85 0.53
C LEU A 156 -10.54 -3.25 0.96
N THR A 157 -11.33 -4.24 0.58
CA THR A 157 -11.06 -5.64 0.87
C THR A 157 -11.38 -6.51 -0.33
N ASP A 158 -10.66 -7.62 -0.46
CA ASP A 158 -10.92 -8.64 -1.50
C ASP A 158 -11.91 -9.72 -1.05
N GLN A 159 -12.25 -9.76 0.25
CA GLN A 159 -13.17 -10.74 0.82
C GLN A 159 -14.17 -10.09 1.79
N PRO A 160 -15.08 -9.25 1.31
CA PRO A 160 -15.97 -8.48 2.18
C PRO A 160 -16.88 -9.34 3.05
N SER A 161 -17.31 -10.50 2.57
CA SER A 161 -18.22 -11.40 3.30
C SER A 161 -17.60 -12.07 4.52
N VAL A 162 -16.26 -12.07 4.63
CA VAL A 162 -15.53 -12.74 5.73
C VAL A 162 -15.32 -11.79 6.90
N LEU A 163 -15.55 -10.49 6.73
CA LEU A 163 -15.29 -9.47 7.74
C LEU A 163 -16.47 -9.18 8.67
N THR A 164 -17.62 -9.73 8.39
CA THR A 164 -18.85 -9.49 9.17
C THR A 164 -18.96 -10.36 10.44
#